data_7f5a3485711f914a5b8a1b62e5013250
#
_entry.id   7f5a3485711f914a5b8a1b62e5013250
#
_cell.length_a   1.000
_cell.length_b   1.000
_cell.length_c   1.000
_cell.angle_alpha   90.00
_cell.angle_beta   90.00
_cell.angle_gamma   90.00
#
_symmetry.space_group_name_H-M   'P 1'
#
loop_
_entity.id
_entity.type
_entity.pdbx_description
1 polymer ?
#
loop_
_entity_poly.entity_id
_entity_poly.type
_entity_poly.pdbx_seq_one_letter_code
_entity_poly.pdbx_strand_id
1 'polypeptide(L)'
;MSSFLVVGLGNPGSRYSNTRHNVGTDFILEAQKKYSFDLKEKKTLKCFLAEVVIQDKKVIFAIPTIFMNHSGAALKLLKNKFNTDIENIVVIHDDLDLKSGVIKLKAGGGHGGHNGLKSIFENLGSQEFKRIRIGIDHPGDKKKVNKYVIQKGKKEEKIDRLQCIDKGLSVIEFLFQEDWDTALNKLNN
;
A
#
# COMPACT_ATOMS: atom_id res chain seq x y z
N MET A 1 10.68 -13.31 -16.51
CA MET A 1 10.33 -13.46 -15.08
C MET A 1 9.23 -12.42 -14.77
N SER A 2 8.11 -12.86 -14.19
CA SER A 2 7.06 -11.94 -13.72
C SER A 2 7.62 -11.06 -12.59
N SER A 3 7.35 -9.75 -12.67
CA SER A 3 7.73 -8.81 -11.63
C SER A 3 6.56 -8.58 -10.67
N PHE A 4 6.86 -8.41 -9.38
CA PHE A 4 5.89 -7.96 -8.39
C PHE A 4 5.96 -6.44 -8.24
N LEU A 5 4.81 -5.79 -8.17
CA LEU A 5 4.70 -4.35 -7.97
C LEU A 5 4.02 -4.07 -6.63
N VAL A 6 4.77 -3.53 -5.68
CA VAL A 6 4.32 -3.21 -4.32
C VAL A 6 4.19 -1.70 -4.19
N VAL A 7 2.97 -1.19 -4.05
CA VAL A 7 2.68 0.24 -4.05
C VAL A 7 2.08 0.67 -2.71
N GLY A 8 2.77 1.55 -2.01
CA GLY A 8 2.27 2.16 -0.78
C GLY A 8 1.57 3.48 -1.07
N LEU A 9 0.27 3.56 -0.78
CA LEU A 9 -0.51 4.77 -0.99
C LEU A 9 -0.25 5.83 0.09
N GLY A 10 -0.26 7.09 -0.34
CA GLY A 10 -0.14 8.25 0.52
C GLY A 10 -0.17 9.55 -0.27
N ASN A 11 -0.37 10.67 0.41
CA ASN A 11 -0.25 12.01 -0.17
C ASN A 11 1.19 12.49 -0.08
N PRO A 12 1.70 13.20 -1.11
CA PRO A 12 3.05 13.73 -1.11
C PRO A 12 3.20 14.95 -0.19
N GLY A 13 4.45 15.15 0.27
CA GLY A 13 4.85 16.31 1.08
C GLY A 13 4.82 16.08 2.58
N SER A 14 5.69 16.80 3.30
CA SER A 14 5.93 16.65 4.74
C SER A 14 4.69 16.90 5.61
N ARG A 15 3.75 17.71 5.12
CA ARG A 15 2.45 17.95 5.77
C ARG A 15 1.67 16.67 6.03
N TYR A 16 1.78 15.68 5.14
CA TYR A 16 1.03 14.42 5.20
C TYR A 16 1.83 13.27 5.83
N SER A 17 3.10 13.50 6.17
CA SER A 17 3.94 12.48 6.80
C SER A 17 3.34 12.00 8.12
N ASN A 18 3.32 10.68 8.31
CA ASN A 18 2.75 9.99 9.47
C ASN A 18 1.23 10.19 9.67
N THR A 19 0.50 10.68 8.68
CA THR A 19 -0.96 10.69 8.74
C THR A 19 -1.52 9.29 8.54
N ARG A 20 -2.76 9.03 8.97
CA ARG A 20 -3.41 7.73 8.77
C ARG A 20 -3.45 7.32 7.30
N HIS A 21 -3.70 8.28 6.41
CA HIS A 21 -3.79 8.05 4.96
C HIS A 21 -2.44 7.72 4.30
N ASN A 22 -1.33 7.97 4.99
CA ASN A 22 0.02 7.71 4.51
C ASN A 22 0.61 6.38 5.03
N VAL A 23 -0.19 5.53 5.68
CA VAL A 23 0.31 4.25 6.20
C VAL A 23 0.90 3.35 5.11
N GLY A 24 0.39 3.43 3.87
CA GLY A 24 0.99 2.73 2.73
C GLY A 24 2.39 3.25 2.41
N THR A 25 2.59 4.57 2.41
CA THR A 25 3.92 5.18 2.28
C THR A 25 4.84 4.72 3.40
N ASP A 26 4.37 4.75 4.66
CA ASP A 26 5.15 4.31 5.82
C ASP A 26 5.57 2.84 5.70
N PHE A 27 4.70 1.98 5.15
CA PHE A 27 5.03 0.58 4.87
C PHE A 27 6.22 0.43 3.91
N ILE A 28 6.25 1.19 2.82
CA ILE A 28 7.36 1.15 1.86
C ILE A 28 8.65 1.67 2.48
N LEU A 29 8.57 2.71 3.33
CA LEU A 29 9.75 3.24 4.04
C LEU A 29 10.33 2.22 5.04
N GLU A 30 9.49 1.43 5.72
CA GLU A 30 9.96 0.34 6.57
C GLU A 30 10.50 -0.85 5.73
N ALA A 31 9.88 -1.16 4.57
CA ALA A 31 10.42 -2.12 3.62
C ALA A 31 11.81 -1.71 3.13
N GLN A 32 12.03 -0.42 2.86
CA GLN A 32 13.34 0.14 2.49
C GLN A 32 14.42 -0.20 3.53
N LYS A 33 14.09 -0.06 4.82
CA LYS A 33 15.02 -0.40 5.91
C LYS A 33 15.28 -1.91 5.97
N LYS A 34 14.20 -2.72 5.92
CA LYS A 34 14.29 -4.17 6.00
C LYS A 34 15.12 -4.79 4.88
N TYR A 35 14.93 -4.32 3.64
CA TYR A 35 15.58 -4.89 2.46
C TYR A 35 16.77 -4.06 1.96
N SER A 36 17.15 -3.00 2.67
CA SER A 36 18.35 -2.16 2.39
C SER A 36 18.40 -1.64 0.96
N PHE A 37 17.33 -1.01 0.46
CA PHE A 37 17.29 -0.41 -0.86
C PHE A 37 17.11 1.11 -0.81
N ASP A 38 17.41 1.80 -1.91
CA ASP A 38 17.24 3.24 -2.05
C ASP A 38 16.11 3.57 -3.02
N LEU A 39 15.13 4.33 -2.55
CA LEU A 39 14.07 4.88 -3.38
C LEU A 39 14.60 6.04 -4.21
N LYS A 40 14.42 5.97 -5.53
CA LYS A 40 14.79 7.03 -6.48
C LYS A 40 13.59 7.65 -7.13
N GLU A 41 13.54 8.97 -7.21
CA GLU A 41 12.47 9.67 -7.89
C GLU A 41 12.47 9.37 -9.40
N LYS A 42 11.32 9.01 -9.93
CA LYS A 42 11.05 8.81 -11.35
C LYS A 42 9.87 9.69 -11.77
N LYS A 43 10.16 10.94 -12.12
CA LYS A 43 9.14 11.95 -12.46
C LYS A 43 8.21 11.49 -13.57
N THR A 44 8.73 10.81 -14.60
CA THR A 44 7.93 10.26 -15.72
C THR A 44 6.94 9.18 -15.28
N LEU A 45 7.22 8.47 -14.18
CA LEU A 45 6.35 7.46 -13.58
C LEU A 45 5.55 7.99 -12.39
N LYS A 46 5.74 9.27 -12.03
CA LYS A 46 5.07 9.95 -10.91
C LYS A 46 5.23 9.22 -9.58
N CYS A 47 6.43 8.72 -9.30
CA CYS A 47 6.70 7.97 -8.08
C CYS A 47 8.17 8.04 -7.65
N PHE A 48 8.43 7.74 -6.38
CA PHE A 48 9.70 7.17 -5.94
C PHE A 48 9.62 5.66 -6.10
N LEU A 49 10.68 5.01 -6.59
CA LEU A 49 10.72 3.56 -6.70
C LEU A 49 12.11 2.98 -6.47
N ALA A 50 12.15 1.70 -6.12
CA ALA A 50 13.32 0.84 -6.12
C ALA A 50 12.98 -0.51 -6.76
N GLU A 51 13.95 -1.06 -7.50
CA GLU A 51 13.91 -2.42 -8.03
C GLU A 51 14.85 -3.28 -7.20
N VAL A 52 14.36 -4.33 -6.60
CA VAL A 52 15.12 -5.25 -5.76
C VAL A 52 14.85 -6.70 -6.15
N VAL A 53 15.78 -7.58 -5.81
CA VAL A 53 15.57 -9.03 -5.92
C VAL A 53 15.37 -9.59 -4.52
N ILE A 54 14.22 -10.23 -4.29
CA ILE A 54 13.89 -10.91 -3.03
C ILE A 54 13.52 -12.34 -3.39
N GLN A 55 14.27 -13.32 -2.83
CA GLN A 55 14.05 -14.75 -3.09
C GLN A 55 13.92 -15.08 -4.60
N ASP A 56 14.88 -14.58 -5.37
CA ASP A 56 14.97 -14.73 -6.84
C ASP A 56 13.80 -14.12 -7.64
N LYS A 57 12.95 -13.33 -7.00
CA LYS A 57 11.86 -12.59 -7.65
C LYS A 57 12.21 -11.10 -7.79
N LYS A 58 11.91 -10.53 -8.94
CA LYS A 58 12.01 -9.09 -9.16
C LYS A 58 10.84 -8.39 -8.49
N VAL A 59 11.13 -7.52 -7.54
CA VAL A 59 10.14 -6.72 -6.78
C VAL A 59 10.39 -5.25 -7.00
N ILE A 60 9.35 -4.51 -7.37
CA ILE A 60 9.37 -3.06 -7.50
C ILE A 60 8.58 -2.47 -6.32
N PHE A 61 9.26 -1.78 -5.41
CA PHE A 61 8.62 -0.98 -4.38
C PHE A 61 8.40 0.44 -4.89
N ALA A 62 7.21 1.00 -4.72
CA ALA A 62 6.89 2.33 -5.21
C ALA A 62 6.00 3.14 -4.26
N ILE A 63 6.26 4.46 -4.23
CA ILE A 63 5.45 5.46 -3.54
C ILE A 63 5.04 6.51 -4.58
N PRO A 64 3.74 6.70 -4.89
CA PRO A 64 3.29 7.77 -5.77
C PRO A 64 3.69 9.16 -5.24
N THR A 65 4.11 10.06 -6.14
CA THR A 65 4.45 11.46 -5.82
C THR A 65 3.30 12.44 -6.15
N ILE A 66 2.13 11.91 -6.39
CA ILE A 66 0.90 12.65 -6.70
C ILE A 66 -0.14 12.41 -5.61
N PHE A 67 -1.15 13.30 -5.53
CA PHE A 67 -2.18 13.18 -4.50
C PHE A 67 -2.97 11.88 -4.60
N MET A 68 -3.47 11.41 -3.46
CA MET A 68 -4.16 10.14 -3.27
C MET A 68 -5.21 9.85 -4.35
N ASN A 69 -6.05 10.82 -4.68
CA ASN A 69 -7.10 10.68 -5.68
C ASN A 69 -6.60 10.54 -7.13
N HIS A 70 -5.29 10.60 -7.36
CA HIS A 70 -4.64 10.39 -8.65
C HIS A 70 -3.71 9.16 -8.66
N SER A 71 -3.64 8.39 -7.56
CA SER A 71 -2.71 7.25 -7.41
C SER A 71 -2.79 6.25 -8.56
N GLY A 72 -3.97 6.05 -9.14
CA GLY A 72 -4.17 5.15 -10.28
C GLY A 72 -3.35 5.52 -11.51
N ALA A 73 -3.12 6.82 -11.75
CA ALA A 73 -2.29 7.26 -12.88
C ALA A 73 -0.84 6.80 -12.74
N ALA A 74 -0.26 6.90 -11.53
CA ALA A 74 1.08 6.39 -11.26
C ALA A 74 1.14 4.86 -11.37
N LEU A 75 0.15 4.16 -10.81
CA LEU A 75 0.09 2.70 -10.84
C LEU A 75 -0.03 2.15 -12.28
N LYS A 76 -0.83 2.80 -13.14
CA LYS A 76 -0.94 2.44 -14.55
C LYS A 76 0.39 2.60 -15.29
N LEU A 77 1.12 3.69 -15.05
CA LEU A 77 2.45 3.91 -15.63
C LEU A 77 3.45 2.84 -15.16
N LEU A 78 3.45 2.51 -13.87
CA LEU A 78 4.31 1.47 -13.30
C LEU A 78 3.97 0.10 -13.88
N LYS A 79 2.70 -0.30 -13.89
CA LYS A 79 2.24 -1.58 -14.46
C LYS A 79 2.72 -1.74 -15.90
N ASN A 80 2.54 -0.70 -16.73
CA ASN A 80 2.96 -0.74 -18.14
C ASN A 80 4.49 -0.78 -18.28
N LYS A 81 5.23 0.02 -17.49
CA LYS A 81 6.70 0.08 -17.53
C LYS A 81 7.34 -1.27 -17.21
N PHE A 82 6.81 -1.98 -16.22
CA PHE A 82 7.38 -3.24 -15.75
C PHE A 82 6.66 -4.48 -16.29
N ASN A 83 5.65 -4.28 -17.15
CA ASN A 83 4.81 -5.34 -17.71
C ASN A 83 4.32 -6.32 -16.62
N THR A 84 3.80 -5.73 -15.52
CA THR A 84 3.37 -6.51 -14.35
C THR A 84 1.92 -6.95 -14.53
N ASP A 85 1.65 -8.23 -14.32
CA ASP A 85 0.29 -8.76 -14.28
C ASP A 85 -0.47 -8.23 -13.08
N ILE A 86 -1.80 -8.07 -13.21
CA ILE A 86 -2.60 -7.43 -12.17
C ILE A 86 -2.59 -8.20 -10.85
N GLU A 87 -2.53 -9.52 -10.91
CA GLU A 87 -2.43 -10.42 -9.76
C GLU A 87 -1.08 -10.34 -9.03
N ASN A 88 -0.05 -9.76 -9.66
CA ASN A 88 1.26 -9.50 -9.07
C ASN A 88 1.40 -8.06 -8.52
N ILE A 89 0.30 -7.31 -8.51
CA ILE A 89 0.23 -5.99 -7.88
C ILE A 89 -0.25 -6.15 -6.45
N VAL A 90 0.49 -5.55 -5.51
CA VAL A 90 0.13 -5.46 -4.09
C VAL A 90 0.01 -3.99 -3.72
N VAL A 91 -1.17 -3.54 -3.33
CA VAL A 91 -1.44 -2.17 -2.88
C VAL A 91 -1.58 -2.14 -1.37
N ILE A 92 -0.80 -1.29 -0.71
CA ILE A 92 -0.88 -1.07 0.74
C ILE A 92 -1.65 0.23 0.99
N HIS A 93 -2.69 0.17 1.82
CA HIS A 93 -3.54 1.32 2.11
C HIS A 93 -4.16 1.26 3.51
N ASP A 94 -4.61 2.41 4.00
CA ASP A 94 -5.42 2.53 5.20
C ASP A 94 -6.86 2.04 4.98
N ASP A 95 -7.47 1.53 6.03
CA ASP A 95 -8.83 1.01 5.97
C ASP A 95 -9.66 1.43 7.20
N LEU A 96 -10.75 2.16 6.93
CA LEU A 96 -11.70 2.64 7.94
C LEU A 96 -12.56 1.54 8.56
N ASP A 97 -12.73 0.41 7.86
CA ASP A 97 -13.55 -0.71 8.31
C ASP A 97 -12.79 -1.68 9.23
N LEU A 98 -11.49 -1.43 9.43
CA LEU A 98 -10.65 -2.19 10.34
C LEU A 98 -10.23 -1.33 11.54
N LYS A 99 -10.26 -1.92 12.72
CA LYS A 99 -9.75 -1.28 13.94
C LYS A 99 -8.25 -0.99 13.84
N SER A 100 -7.78 0.06 14.55
CA SER A 100 -6.35 0.28 14.75
C SER A 100 -5.69 -0.99 15.29
N GLY A 101 -4.50 -1.32 14.79
CA GLY A 101 -3.81 -2.55 15.14
C GLY A 101 -4.25 -3.82 14.37
N VAL A 102 -5.25 -3.70 13.50
CA VAL A 102 -5.69 -4.81 12.64
C VAL A 102 -5.12 -4.66 11.24
N ILE A 103 -4.52 -5.72 10.74
CA ILE A 103 -4.04 -5.81 9.35
C ILE A 103 -4.68 -7.02 8.67
N LYS A 104 -5.10 -6.87 7.42
CA LYS A 104 -5.73 -7.93 6.63
C LYS A 104 -5.20 -7.95 5.21
N LEU A 105 -5.10 -9.16 4.65
CA LEU A 105 -4.82 -9.39 3.23
C LEU A 105 -6.13 -9.65 2.49
N LYS A 106 -6.27 -9.08 1.30
CA LYS A 106 -7.45 -9.27 0.44
C LYS A 106 -7.05 -9.24 -1.04
N ALA A 107 -7.66 -10.08 -1.86
CA ALA A 107 -7.64 -9.97 -3.32
C ALA A 107 -9.00 -9.47 -3.80
N GLY A 108 -9.00 -8.58 -4.78
CA GLY A 108 -10.23 -8.06 -5.38
C GLY A 108 -11.12 -7.25 -4.41
N GLY A 109 -12.39 -7.04 -4.82
CA GLY A 109 -13.44 -6.37 -4.03
C GLY A 109 -13.44 -4.85 -4.12
N GLY A 110 -14.53 -4.21 -3.66
CA GLY A 110 -14.78 -2.78 -3.78
C GLY A 110 -13.74 -1.86 -3.10
N HIS A 111 -13.80 -0.57 -3.40
CA HIS A 111 -12.84 0.43 -2.91
C HIS A 111 -13.19 1.01 -1.52
N GLY A 112 -14.37 0.68 -0.93
CA GLY A 112 -14.76 1.14 0.41
C GLY A 112 -14.76 2.66 0.61
N GLY A 113 -14.94 3.45 -0.45
CA GLY A 113 -14.84 4.91 -0.40
C GLY A 113 -13.41 5.47 -0.39
N HIS A 114 -12.37 4.62 -0.40
CA HIS A 114 -10.98 5.06 -0.40
C HIS A 114 -10.60 5.67 -1.75
N ASN A 115 -10.29 6.98 -1.77
CA ASN A 115 -10.06 7.75 -3.01
C ASN A 115 -8.89 7.20 -3.86
N GLY A 116 -7.84 6.70 -3.22
CA GLY A 116 -6.71 6.07 -3.93
C GLY A 116 -7.12 4.79 -4.65
N LEU A 117 -7.88 3.92 -3.99
CA LEU A 117 -8.39 2.69 -4.60
C LEU A 117 -9.37 2.99 -5.74
N LYS A 118 -10.27 3.97 -5.55
CA LYS A 118 -11.17 4.42 -6.61
C LYS A 118 -10.39 4.84 -7.85
N SER A 119 -9.37 5.69 -7.68
CA SER A 119 -8.49 6.11 -8.77
C SER A 119 -7.78 4.93 -9.45
N ILE A 120 -7.34 3.93 -8.67
CA ILE A 120 -6.69 2.74 -9.22
C ILE A 120 -7.68 1.94 -10.08
N PHE A 121 -8.90 1.71 -9.59
CA PHE A 121 -9.94 0.98 -10.34
C PHE A 121 -10.25 1.64 -11.68
N GLU A 122 -10.41 2.98 -11.67
CA GLU A 122 -10.68 3.77 -12.87
C GLU A 122 -9.53 3.69 -13.90
N ASN A 123 -8.28 3.72 -13.45
CA ASN A 123 -7.11 3.74 -14.33
C ASN A 123 -6.67 2.36 -14.82
N LEU A 124 -6.84 1.30 -14.01
CA LEU A 124 -6.49 -0.07 -14.40
C LEU A 124 -7.65 -0.81 -15.10
N GLY A 125 -8.89 -0.35 -14.92
CA GLY A 125 -10.09 -1.05 -15.40
C GLY A 125 -10.33 -2.40 -14.70
N SER A 126 -9.73 -2.61 -13.53
CA SER A 126 -9.87 -3.84 -12.75
C SER A 126 -9.65 -3.58 -11.27
N GLN A 127 -10.19 -4.47 -10.45
CA GLN A 127 -10.02 -4.47 -8.99
C GLN A 127 -9.33 -5.76 -8.48
N GLU A 128 -8.88 -6.63 -9.39
CA GLU A 128 -8.39 -7.98 -9.08
C GLU A 128 -6.89 -8.01 -8.64
N PHE A 129 -6.40 -6.95 -8.02
CA PHE A 129 -5.08 -6.90 -7.40
C PHE A 129 -5.14 -7.24 -5.91
N LYS A 130 -3.98 -7.63 -5.36
CA LYS A 130 -3.82 -7.92 -3.94
C LYS A 130 -3.73 -6.62 -3.13
N ARG A 131 -4.26 -6.64 -1.91
CA ARG A 131 -4.23 -5.49 -0.98
C ARG A 131 -3.80 -5.91 0.41
N ILE A 132 -2.88 -5.15 0.99
CA ILE A 132 -2.62 -5.16 2.44
C ILE A 132 -3.40 -3.97 3.02
N ARG A 133 -4.40 -4.28 3.84
CA ARG A 133 -5.32 -3.33 4.46
C ARG A 133 -4.90 -3.11 5.90
N ILE A 134 -4.54 -1.88 6.26
CA ILE A 134 -4.11 -1.52 7.62
C ILE A 134 -5.21 -0.67 8.27
N GLY A 135 -5.76 -1.15 9.37
CA GLY A 135 -6.86 -0.52 10.10
C GLY A 135 -6.46 0.81 10.72
N ILE A 136 -7.35 1.77 10.60
CA ILE A 136 -7.19 3.11 11.17
C ILE A 136 -8.40 3.55 12.01
N ASP A 137 -9.35 2.68 12.27
CA ASP A 137 -10.66 3.00 12.82
C ASP A 137 -11.51 3.96 11.98
N HIS A 138 -12.79 4.05 12.30
CA HIS A 138 -13.73 4.99 11.68
C HIS A 138 -14.07 6.12 12.66
N PRO A 139 -14.10 7.40 12.21
CA PRO A 139 -14.41 8.53 13.11
C PRO A 139 -15.87 8.60 13.57
N GLY A 140 -16.70 7.62 13.22
CA GLY A 140 -18.12 7.55 13.57
C GLY A 140 -19.05 8.40 12.69
N ASP A 141 -18.50 9.37 11.96
CA ASP A 141 -19.26 10.31 11.11
C ASP A 141 -18.59 10.42 9.73
N LYS A 142 -19.35 10.12 8.67
CA LYS A 142 -18.85 10.22 7.29
C LYS A 142 -18.32 11.60 6.91
N LYS A 143 -18.91 12.66 7.46
CA LYS A 143 -18.47 14.04 7.21
C LYS A 143 -17.07 14.34 7.78
N LYS A 144 -16.64 13.56 8.76
CA LYS A 144 -15.32 13.72 9.40
C LYS A 144 -14.22 12.92 8.73
N VAL A 145 -14.54 11.96 7.85
CA VAL A 145 -13.59 11.01 7.25
C VAL A 145 -12.43 11.74 6.56
N ASN A 146 -12.71 12.69 5.68
CA ASN A 146 -11.66 13.39 4.93
C ASN A 146 -10.64 14.10 5.86
N LYS A 147 -11.12 14.71 6.94
CA LYS A 147 -10.26 15.35 7.94
C LYS A 147 -9.52 14.30 8.78
N TYR A 148 -10.18 13.21 9.15
CA TYR A 148 -9.64 12.15 9.98
C TYR A 148 -8.45 11.45 9.34
N VAL A 149 -8.57 11.06 8.08
CA VAL A 149 -7.51 10.29 7.39
C VAL A 149 -6.22 11.10 7.20
N ILE A 150 -6.31 12.42 7.05
CA ILE A 150 -5.13 13.30 6.91
C ILE A 150 -4.57 13.79 8.26
N GLN A 151 -5.05 13.28 9.39
CA GLN A 151 -4.50 13.53 10.72
C GLN A 151 -3.50 12.43 11.10
N LYS A 152 -2.50 12.80 11.93
CA LYS A 152 -1.44 11.89 12.38
C LYS A 152 -1.90 10.79 13.33
N GLY A 153 -3.01 11.00 14.00
CA GLY A 153 -3.51 10.09 15.04
C GLY A 153 -2.80 10.26 16.39
N LYS A 154 -3.21 9.46 17.37
CA LYS A 154 -2.61 9.40 18.69
C LYS A 154 -1.33 8.57 18.69
N LYS A 155 -0.57 8.64 19.80
CA LYS A 155 0.68 7.89 19.96
C LYS A 155 0.45 6.37 19.88
N GLU A 156 -0.62 5.91 20.51
CA GLU A 156 -1.00 4.49 20.51
C GLU A 156 -1.31 3.99 19.10
N GLU A 157 -2.09 4.74 18.32
CA GLU A 157 -2.40 4.40 16.92
C GLU A 157 -1.13 4.32 16.05
N LYS A 158 -0.13 5.15 16.35
CA LYS A 158 1.16 5.08 15.64
C LYS A 158 1.90 3.77 15.94
N ILE A 159 1.89 3.34 17.20
CA ILE A 159 2.49 2.07 17.62
C ILE A 159 1.77 0.91 16.93
N ASP A 160 0.44 0.90 16.96
CA ASP A 160 -0.39 -0.12 16.30
C ASP A 160 -0.07 -0.23 14.80
N ARG A 161 0.04 0.92 14.11
CA ARG A 161 0.38 0.94 12.67
C ARG A 161 1.77 0.36 12.40
N LEU A 162 2.77 0.68 13.23
CA LEU A 162 4.11 0.12 13.08
C LEU A 162 4.12 -1.40 13.29
N GLN A 163 3.36 -1.90 14.27
CA GLN A 163 3.20 -3.36 14.48
C GLN A 163 2.50 -4.02 13.29
N CYS A 164 1.47 -3.38 12.72
CA CYS A 164 0.83 -3.85 11.49
C CYS A 164 1.81 -3.90 10.32
N ILE A 165 2.63 -2.86 10.15
CA ILE A 165 3.64 -2.80 9.08
C ILE A 165 4.65 -3.94 9.26
N ASP A 166 5.17 -4.16 10.46
CA ASP A 166 6.12 -5.23 10.75
C ASP A 166 5.51 -6.61 10.46
N LYS A 167 4.27 -6.86 10.91
CA LYS A 167 3.52 -8.08 10.59
C LYS A 167 3.31 -8.23 9.06
N GLY A 168 2.95 -7.16 8.35
CA GLY A 168 2.81 -7.16 6.89
C GLY A 168 4.11 -7.49 6.17
N LEU A 169 5.23 -6.91 6.60
CA LEU A 169 6.55 -7.19 6.06
C LEU A 169 7.06 -8.60 6.35
N SER A 170 6.58 -9.25 7.42
CA SER A 170 6.94 -10.64 7.72
C SER A 170 6.24 -11.65 6.79
N VAL A 171 5.15 -11.24 6.15
CA VAL A 171 4.35 -12.14 5.30
C VAL A 171 4.38 -11.80 3.81
N ILE A 172 4.84 -10.60 3.43
CA ILE A 172 4.80 -10.17 2.03
C ILE A 172 5.63 -11.07 1.10
N GLU A 173 6.67 -11.70 1.63
CA GLU A 173 7.54 -12.62 0.87
C GLU A 173 6.79 -13.87 0.40
N PHE A 174 5.78 -14.35 1.15
CA PHE A 174 4.92 -15.44 0.71
C PHE A 174 4.13 -15.06 -0.56
N LEU A 175 3.75 -13.76 -0.69
CA LEU A 175 3.09 -13.28 -1.91
C LEU A 175 4.02 -13.34 -3.13
N PHE A 176 5.31 -13.10 -2.95
CA PHE A 176 6.30 -13.19 -4.04
C PHE A 176 6.57 -14.65 -4.45
N GLN A 177 6.33 -15.60 -3.54
CA GLN A 177 6.39 -17.03 -3.82
C GLN A 177 5.05 -17.61 -4.30
N GLU A 178 4.05 -16.75 -4.50
CA GLU A 178 2.68 -17.15 -4.91
C GLU A 178 1.97 -18.04 -3.86
N ASP A 179 2.48 -18.07 -2.61
CA ASP A 179 1.88 -18.77 -1.48
C ASP A 179 0.84 -17.86 -0.78
N TRP A 180 -0.25 -17.66 -1.49
CA TRP A 180 -1.37 -16.84 -1.02
C TRP A 180 -1.97 -17.34 0.29
N ASP A 181 -2.17 -18.64 0.40
CA ASP A 181 -2.87 -19.24 1.54
C ASP A 181 -2.06 -19.09 2.83
N THR A 182 -0.75 -19.30 2.77
CA THR A 182 0.12 -19.04 3.93
C THR A 182 0.14 -17.57 4.31
N ALA A 183 0.26 -16.64 3.34
CA ALA A 183 0.21 -15.22 3.60
C ALA A 183 -1.13 -14.80 4.22
N LEU A 184 -2.24 -15.30 3.67
CA LEU A 184 -3.61 -15.01 4.13
C LEU A 184 -3.82 -15.51 5.56
N ASN A 185 -3.45 -16.75 5.84
CA ASN A 185 -3.59 -17.36 7.17
C ASN A 185 -2.76 -16.61 8.22
N LYS A 186 -1.52 -16.28 7.90
CA LYS A 186 -0.63 -15.56 8.84
C LYS A 186 -1.09 -14.12 9.11
N LEU A 187 -1.74 -13.47 8.17
CA LEU A 187 -2.12 -12.07 8.31
C LEU A 187 -3.54 -11.89 8.85
N ASN A 188 -4.46 -12.78 8.50
CA ASN A 188 -5.88 -12.65 8.86
C ASN A 188 -6.25 -13.34 10.18
N ASN A 189 -5.39 -14.22 10.70
CA ASN A 189 -5.50 -14.87 12.01
C ASN A 189 -4.54 -14.19 13.00
#